data_f0b19717291537b9dd0f349edc089ca1
#
_entry.id   f0b19717291537b9dd0f349edc089ca1
#
_cell.length_a   1.000
_cell.length_b   1.000
_cell.length_c   1.000
_cell.angle_alpha   90.00
_cell.angle_beta   90.00
_cell.angle_gamma   90.00
#
_symmetry.space_group_name_H-M   'P 1'
#
loop_
_entity.id
_entity.type
_entity.pdbx_description
1 polymer ?
#
loop_
_entity_poly.entity_id
_entity_poly.type
_entity_poly.pdbx_seq_one_letter_code
_entity_poly.pdbx_strand_id
1 'polypeptide(L)'
;MGVGWYRYPGGKGRVDDPLIEDLIREEAYFAKVTRTEISEAEIQEHLLLAMINEAADILGEGIAHSAAEIDLVSVLGYGFPRWRGGLMHYADELGVPNIVNQISKLAETDPVAWKLSDVLKHCERTGTKLSEYHLNRIDS
;
A
#
# COMPACT_ATOMS: atom_id res chain seq x y z
N MET A 1 13.12 27.23 9.86
CA MET A 1 13.73 26.43 8.78
C MET A 1 12.60 25.95 7.86
N GLY A 2 12.61 26.30 6.58
CA GLY A 2 11.58 25.90 5.61
C GLY A 2 12.13 24.95 4.55
N VAL A 3 12.92 23.95 4.98
CA VAL A 3 13.63 23.02 4.11
C VAL A 3 13.32 21.58 4.55
N GLY A 4 12.94 20.75 3.63
CA GLY A 4 12.67 19.32 3.77
C GLY A 4 12.80 18.69 2.38
N TRP A 5 11.89 17.79 2.01
CA TRP A 5 11.79 17.28 0.63
C TRP A 5 11.50 18.40 -0.39
N TYR A 6 10.93 19.50 0.06
CA TYR A 6 10.61 20.68 -0.72
C TYR A 6 11.12 21.93 -0.02
N ARG A 7 11.34 23.01 -0.76
CA ARG A 7 11.51 24.36 -0.19
C ARG A 7 10.16 25.02 -0.03
N TYR A 8 10.06 25.83 1.03
CA TYR A 8 8.88 26.64 1.34
C TYR A 8 9.31 28.11 1.49
N PRO A 9 9.61 28.84 0.39
CA PRO A 9 10.05 30.21 0.44
C PRO A 9 9.01 31.11 1.12
N GLY A 10 9.43 31.81 2.20
CA GLY A 10 8.51 32.64 2.98
C GLY A 10 7.37 31.91 3.68
N GLY A 11 7.49 30.59 3.88
CA GLY A 11 6.45 29.77 4.50
C GLY A 11 5.22 29.52 3.62
N LYS A 12 5.27 29.90 2.36
CA LYS A 12 4.15 29.78 1.40
C LYS A 12 4.57 28.98 0.18
N GLY A 13 3.69 28.04 -0.20
CA GLY A 13 3.89 27.27 -1.42
C GLY A 13 5.03 26.25 -1.31
N ARG A 14 4.90 25.19 -2.09
CA ARG A 14 5.87 24.11 -2.24
C ARG A 14 6.67 24.36 -3.52
N VAL A 15 7.98 24.32 -3.43
CA VAL A 15 8.90 24.40 -4.57
C VAL A 15 9.88 23.23 -4.49
N ASP A 16 10.14 22.59 -5.62
CA ASP A 16 11.11 21.52 -5.72
C ASP A 16 12.51 22.03 -5.37
N ASP A 17 13.27 21.25 -4.63
CA ASP A 17 14.63 21.58 -4.25
C ASP A 17 15.63 20.83 -5.12
N PRO A 18 16.41 21.53 -5.97
CA PRO A 18 17.44 20.90 -6.80
C PRO A 18 18.46 20.11 -6.00
N LEU A 19 18.79 20.53 -4.77
CA LEU A 19 19.72 19.79 -3.92
C LEU A 19 19.16 18.43 -3.49
N ILE A 20 17.85 18.33 -3.29
CA ILE A 20 17.19 17.06 -2.97
C ILE A 20 17.15 16.15 -4.20
N GLU A 21 16.92 16.71 -5.38
CA GLU A 21 16.99 15.93 -6.63
C GLU A 21 18.39 15.36 -6.87
N ASP A 22 19.43 16.16 -6.67
CA ASP A 22 20.81 15.71 -6.81
C ASP A 22 21.15 14.63 -5.77
N LEU A 23 20.74 14.82 -4.51
CA LEU A 23 20.91 13.81 -3.45
C LEU A 23 20.22 12.48 -3.81
N ILE A 24 18.99 12.52 -4.31
CA ILE A 24 18.26 11.31 -4.73
C ILE A 24 19.01 10.60 -5.87
N ARG A 25 19.57 11.35 -6.83
CA ARG A 25 20.35 10.76 -7.94
C ARG A 25 21.63 10.12 -7.44
N GLU A 26 22.33 10.79 -6.52
CA GLU A 26 23.57 10.31 -5.92
C GLU A 26 23.35 9.03 -5.12
N GLU A 27 22.32 9.01 -4.24
CA GLU A 27 21.96 7.83 -3.46
C GLU A 27 21.54 6.66 -4.35
N ALA A 28 20.73 6.92 -5.39
CA ALA A 28 20.35 5.88 -6.37
C ALA A 28 21.59 5.29 -7.08
N TYR A 29 22.57 6.12 -7.41
CA TYR A 29 23.82 5.67 -8.01
C TYR A 29 24.63 4.76 -7.06
N PHE A 30 24.81 5.17 -5.81
CA PHE A 30 25.52 4.37 -4.81
C PHE A 30 24.78 3.07 -4.45
N ALA A 31 23.47 3.12 -4.40
CA ALA A 31 22.62 1.95 -4.18
C ALA A 31 22.50 1.04 -5.43
N LYS A 32 23.11 1.43 -6.57
CA LYS A 32 23.01 0.74 -7.86
C LYS A 32 21.57 0.52 -8.35
N VAL A 33 20.70 1.45 -8.02
CA VAL A 33 19.30 1.45 -8.47
C VAL A 33 19.22 2.11 -9.84
N THR A 34 18.75 1.35 -10.83
CA THR A 34 18.43 1.91 -12.14
C THR A 34 17.10 2.65 -12.04
N ARG A 35 17.15 3.96 -12.19
CA ARG A 35 15.93 4.80 -12.17
C ARG A 35 15.16 4.63 -13.48
N THR A 36 13.87 4.41 -13.36
CA THR A 36 12.91 4.33 -14.46
C THR A 36 11.84 5.40 -14.30
N GLU A 37 11.26 5.82 -15.40
CA GLU A 37 10.07 6.66 -15.34
C GLU A 37 8.88 5.78 -14.92
N ILE A 38 8.15 6.24 -13.92
CA ILE A 38 6.94 5.59 -13.39
C ILE A 38 5.80 6.59 -13.57
N SER A 39 4.71 6.17 -14.18
CA SER A 39 3.53 7.00 -14.35
C SER A 39 2.80 7.23 -13.02
N GLU A 40 2.04 8.32 -12.91
CA GLU A 40 1.22 8.59 -11.72
C GLU A 40 0.24 7.45 -11.41
N ALA A 41 -0.30 6.81 -12.43
CA ALA A 41 -1.21 5.67 -12.27
C ALA A 41 -0.50 4.46 -11.66
N GLU A 42 0.72 4.14 -12.09
CA GLU A 42 1.54 3.07 -11.53
C GLU A 42 1.93 3.37 -10.07
N ILE A 43 2.27 4.63 -9.77
CA ILE A 43 2.56 5.04 -8.39
C ILE A 43 1.34 4.83 -7.50
N GLN A 44 0.15 5.26 -7.95
CA GLN A 44 -1.09 5.07 -7.21
C GLN A 44 -1.43 3.59 -7.02
N GLU A 45 -1.25 2.76 -8.04
CA GLU A 45 -1.46 1.32 -7.99
C GLU A 45 -0.53 0.65 -6.98
N HIS A 46 0.78 0.94 -7.04
CA HIS A 46 1.75 0.38 -6.09
C HIS A 46 1.46 0.77 -4.65
N LEU A 47 1.13 2.05 -4.40
CA LEU A 47 0.76 2.50 -3.06
C LEU A 47 -0.50 1.80 -2.56
N LEU A 48 -1.50 1.64 -3.41
CA LEU A 48 -2.75 0.97 -3.07
C LEU A 48 -2.52 -0.52 -2.77
N LEU A 49 -1.74 -1.22 -3.60
CA LEU A 49 -1.38 -2.62 -3.39
C LEU A 49 -0.62 -2.83 -2.07
N ALA A 50 0.32 -1.94 -1.75
CA ALA A 50 1.05 -1.97 -0.49
C ALA A 50 0.11 -1.78 0.71
N MET A 51 -0.81 -0.82 0.63
CA MET A 51 -1.81 -0.59 1.68
C MET A 51 -2.74 -1.79 1.87
N ILE A 52 -3.20 -2.42 0.78
CA ILE A 52 -4.08 -3.60 0.83
C ILE A 52 -3.32 -4.79 1.42
N ASN A 53 -2.08 -5.01 1.03
CA ASN A 53 -1.26 -6.12 1.52
C ASN A 53 -1.02 -6.00 3.03
N GLU A 54 -0.63 -4.82 3.51
CA GLU A 54 -0.46 -4.53 4.94
C GLU A 54 -1.79 -4.66 5.70
N ALA A 55 -2.88 -4.15 5.15
CA ALA A 55 -4.21 -4.28 5.76
C ALA A 55 -4.65 -5.75 5.90
N ALA A 56 -4.29 -6.59 4.93
CA ALA A 56 -4.53 -8.03 5.00
C ALA A 56 -3.69 -8.70 6.11
N ASP A 57 -2.42 -8.29 6.29
CA ASP A 57 -1.58 -8.78 7.39
C ASP A 57 -2.12 -8.33 8.76
N ILE A 58 -2.54 -7.07 8.92
CA ILE A 58 -3.20 -6.54 10.13
C ILE A 58 -4.44 -7.36 10.49
N LEU A 59 -5.22 -7.76 9.50
CA LEU A 59 -6.39 -8.63 9.68
C LEU A 59 -5.98 -10.05 10.10
N GLY A 60 -4.94 -10.60 9.45
CA GLY A 60 -4.40 -11.93 9.75
C GLY A 60 -3.76 -12.04 11.13
N GLU A 61 -3.12 -10.99 11.60
CA GLU A 61 -2.52 -10.89 12.93
C GLU A 61 -3.55 -10.63 14.05
N GLY A 62 -4.81 -10.35 13.68
CA GLY A 62 -5.89 -10.06 14.64
C GLY A 62 -5.77 -8.70 15.33
N ILE A 63 -4.98 -7.78 14.77
CA ILE A 63 -4.89 -6.38 15.22
C ILE A 63 -6.24 -5.70 14.94
N ALA A 64 -6.80 -5.91 13.75
CA ALA A 64 -8.19 -5.58 13.44
C ALA A 64 -9.05 -6.86 13.53
N HIS A 65 -10.27 -6.73 14.06
CA HIS A 65 -11.18 -7.87 14.19
C HIS A 65 -11.99 -8.15 12.93
N SER A 66 -12.08 -7.17 12.03
CA SER A 66 -12.81 -7.29 10.78
C SER A 66 -12.29 -6.33 9.71
N ALA A 67 -12.52 -6.67 8.45
CA ALA A 67 -12.25 -5.77 7.33
C ALA A 67 -12.98 -4.42 7.44
N ALA A 68 -14.18 -4.43 8.02
CA ALA A 68 -14.97 -3.21 8.23
C ALA A 68 -14.31 -2.21 9.19
N GLU A 69 -13.56 -2.69 10.20
CA GLU A 69 -12.78 -1.80 11.09
C GLU A 69 -11.66 -1.11 10.31
N ILE A 70 -10.98 -1.85 9.43
CA ILE A 70 -9.92 -1.30 8.56
C ILE A 70 -10.53 -0.28 7.59
N ASP A 71 -11.70 -0.58 7.00
CA ASP A 71 -12.43 0.35 6.13
C ASP A 71 -12.75 1.66 6.84
N LEU A 72 -13.26 1.57 8.06
CA LEU A 72 -13.59 2.74 8.88
C LEU A 72 -12.35 3.59 9.16
N VAL A 73 -11.25 2.96 9.57
CA VAL A 73 -9.97 3.65 9.83
C VAL A 73 -9.41 4.26 8.55
N SER A 74 -9.46 3.56 7.43
CA SER A 74 -8.99 4.08 6.15
C SER A 74 -9.72 5.35 5.71
N VAL A 75 -11.04 5.37 5.89
CA VAL A 75 -11.89 6.52 5.51
C VAL A 75 -11.74 7.69 6.48
N LEU A 76 -11.73 7.43 7.79
CA LEU A 76 -11.74 8.48 8.81
C LEU A 76 -10.32 8.96 9.18
N GLY A 77 -9.34 8.06 9.17
CA GLY A 77 -7.97 8.35 9.59
C GLY A 77 -7.05 8.78 8.45
N TYR A 78 -7.18 8.15 7.29
CA TYR A 78 -6.27 8.36 6.16
C TYR A 78 -6.89 9.09 4.97
N GLY A 79 -8.19 9.44 5.05
CA GLY A 79 -8.86 10.17 3.99
C GLY A 79 -9.14 9.33 2.74
N PHE A 80 -9.21 8.00 2.86
CA PHE A 80 -9.61 7.14 1.76
C PHE A 80 -11.00 7.55 1.24
N PRO A 81 -11.24 7.56 -0.07
CA PRO A 81 -12.47 8.07 -0.65
C PRO A 81 -13.71 7.32 -0.12
N ARG A 82 -14.61 8.05 0.56
CA ARG A 82 -15.82 7.48 1.17
C ARG A 82 -16.73 6.75 0.18
N TRP A 83 -16.78 7.23 -1.06
CA TRP A 83 -17.59 6.64 -2.12
C TRP A 83 -17.09 5.28 -2.59
N ARG A 84 -15.86 4.89 -2.21
CA ARG A 84 -15.30 3.55 -2.45
C ARG A 84 -15.54 2.57 -1.30
N GLY A 85 -16.22 2.98 -0.23
CA GLY A 85 -16.60 2.12 0.89
C GLY A 85 -15.50 1.83 1.91
N GLY A 86 -14.23 2.07 1.58
CA GLY A 86 -13.05 1.76 2.37
C GLY A 86 -12.03 0.90 1.62
N LEU A 87 -10.88 0.69 2.22
CA LEU A 87 -9.73 0.03 1.58
C LEU A 87 -9.99 -1.45 1.28
N MET A 88 -10.53 -2.19 2.24
CA MET A 88 -10.79 -3.63 2.11
C MET A 88 -12.00 -3.90 1.20
N HIS A 89 -13.04 -3.06 1.31
CA HIS A 89 -14.18 -3.12 0.40
C HIS A 89 -13.72 -2.87 -1.04
N TYR A 90 -12.88 -1.87 -1.26
CA TYR A 90 -12.33 -1.58 -2.58
C TYR A 90 -11.42 -2.72 -3.08
N ALA A 91 -10.65 -3.36 -2.21
CA ALA A 91 -9.87 -4.53 -2.57
C ALA A 91 -10.74 -5.70 -3.04
N ASP A 92 -11.89 -5.92 -2.39
CA ASP A 92 -12.87 -6.93 -2.84
C ASP A 92 -13.48 -6.59 -4.20
N GLU A 93 -13.67 -5.30 -4.51
CA GLU A 93 -14.12 -4.85 -5.85
C GLU A 93 -13.06 -5.07 -6.93
N LEU A 94 -11.78 -4.85 -6.62
CA LEU A 94 -10.66 -5.13 -7.52
C LEU A 94 -10.48 -6.64 -7.76
N GLY A 95 -10.89 -7.44 -6.81
CA GLY A 95 -10.78 -8.89 -6.81
C GLY A 95 -9.44 -9.40 -6.29
N VAL A 96 -9.50 -10.25 -5.27
CA VAL A 96 -8.31 -10.83 -4.62
C VAL A 96 -7.34 -11.49 -5.61
N PRO A 97 -7.78 -12.31 -6.60
CA PRO A 97 -6.86 -12.92 -7.56
C PRO A 97 -6.07 -11.89 -8.38
N ASN A 98 -6.69 -10.77 -8.74
CA ASN A 98 -6.02 -9.70 -9.46
C ASN A 98 -4.95 -9.04 -8.59
N ILE A 99 -5.27 -8.72 -7.33
CA ILE A 99 -4.34 -8.15 -6.36
C ILE A 99 -3.13 -9.08 -6.14
N VAL A 100 -3.39 -10.37 -5.91
CA VAL A 100 -2.33 -11.38 -5.72
C VAL A 100 -1.41 -11.46 -6.93
N ASN A 101 -1.96 -11.47 -8.16
CA ASN A 101 -1.18 -11.48 -9.38
C ASN A 101 -0.29 -10.24 -9.52
N GLN A 102 -0.81 -9.05 -9.21
CA GLN A 102 -0.06 -7.79 -9.28
C GLN A 102 1.07 -7.76 -8.25
N ILE A 103 0.79 -8.07 -6.98
CA ILE A 103 1.81 -8.12 -5.92
C ILE A 103 2.88 -9.18 -6.25
N SER A 104 2.48 -10.34 -6.76
CA SER A 104 3.43 -11.39 -7.15
C SER A 104 4.40 -10.95 -8.25
N LYS A 105 3.93 -10.17 -9.23
CA LYS A 105 4.79 -9.59 -10.27
C LYS A 105 5.78 -8.56 -9.68
N LEU A 106 5.34 -7.74 -8.73
CA LEU A 106 6.23 -6.79 -8.06
C LEU A 106 7.27 -7.51 -7.19
N ALA A 107 6.90 -8.64 -6.58
CA ALA A 107 7.78 -9.49 -5.80
C ALA A 107 8.90 -10.14 -6.64
N GLU A 108 8.75 -10.28 -7.96
CA GLU A 108 9.81 -10.76 -8.85
C GLU A 108 11.00 -9.80 -8.89
N THR A 109 10.75 -8.50 -8.74
CA THR A 109 11.76 -7.44 -8.75
C THR A 109 12.25 -7.07 -7.35
N ASP A 110 11.38 -7.07 -6.37
CA ASP A 110 11.71 -6.78 -4.96
C ASP A 110 10.92 -7.70 -4.00
N PRO A 111 11.43 -8.93 -3.76
CA PRO A 111 10.75 -9.90 -2.89
C PRO A 111 10.75 -9.51 -1.41
N VAL A 112 11.55 -8.54 -1.00
CA VAL A 112 11.61 -8.06 0.38
C VAL A 112 10.49 -7.05 0.63
N ALA A 113 10.32 -6.08 -0.26
CA ALA A 113 9.27 -5.07 -0.15
C ALA A 113 7.87 -5.66 -0.44
N TRP A 114 7.77 -6.66 -1.33
CA TRP A 114 6.51 -7.21 -1.81
C TRP A 114 6.22 -8.63 -1.32
N LYS A 115 6.44 -8.88 -0.03
CA LYS A 115 6.05 -10.15 0.58
C LYS A 115 4.52 -10.24 0.62
N LEU A 116 3.95 -11.16 -0.15
CA LEU A 116 2.50 -11.34 -0.24
C LEU A 116 1.91 -11.87 1.08
N SER A 117 0.86 -11.21 1.56
CA SER A 117 0.11 -11.56 2.77
C SER A 117 -0.47 -12.98 2.70
N ASP A 118 -0.40 -13.69 3.81
CA ASP A 118 -0.97 -15.05 3.91
C ASP A 118 -2.50 -15.03 3.90
N VAL A 119 -3.12 -13.94 4.32
CA VAL A 119 -4.57 -13.74 4.20
C VAL A 119 -4.99 -13.61 2.74
N LEU A 120 -4.26 -12.84 1.93
CA LEU A 120 -4.53 -12.73 0.50
C LEU A 120 -4.38 -14.08 -0.20
N LYS A 121 -3.32 -14.85 0.09
CA LYS A 121 -3.14 -16.22 -0.42
C LYS A 121 -4.28 -17.14 -0.02
N HIS A 122 -4.74 -17.03 1.23
CA HIS A 122 -5.86 -17.82 1.72
C HIS A 122 -7.14 -17.49 0.97
N CYS A 123 -7.48 -16.20 0.86
CA CYS A 123 -8.68 -15.74 0.18
C CYS A 123 -8.68 -16.11 -1.31
N GLU A 124 -7.53 -15.99 -1.99
CA GLU A 124 -7.38 -16.45 -3.38
C GLU A 124 -7.67 -17.93 -3.51
N ARG A 125 -7.05 -18.77 -2.67
CA ARG A 125 -7.20 -20.23 -2.71
C ARG A 125 -8.62 -20.70 -2.42
N THR A 126 -9.32 -20.02 -1.51
CA THR A 126 -10.68 -20.39 -1.07
C THR A 126 -11.77 -19.72 -1.89
N GLY A 127 -11.43 -18.70 -2.69
CA GLY A 127 -12.40 -17.88 -3.41
C GLY A 127 -13.24 -16.97 -2.50
N THR A 128 -12.77 -16.72 -1.25
CA THR A 128 -13.46 -15.86 -0.29
C THR A 128 -13.02 -14.42 -0.45
N LYS A 129 -13.90 -13.48 -0.07
CA LYS A 129 -13.60 -12.04 -0.01
C LYS A 129 -12.84 -11.70 1.27
N LEU A 130 -12.12 -10.58 1.26
CA LEU A 130 -11.48 -10.06 2.47
C LEU A 130 -12.51 -9.65 3.53
N SER A 131 -13.66 -9.14 3.11
CA SER A 131 -14.79 -8.84 4.00
C SER A 131 -15.40 -10.07 4.70
N GLU A 132 -15.19 -11.26 4.15
CA GLU A 132 -15.68 -12.53 4.67
C GLU A 132 -14.60 -13.29 5.47
N TYR A 133 -13.37 -12.78 5.47
CA TYR A 133 -12.28 -13.39 6.22
C TYR A 133 -12.49 -13.20 7.72
N HIS A 134 -12.55 -14.29 8.44
CA HIS A 134 -12.62 -14.32 9.90
C HIS A 134 -11.41 -15.09 10.44
N LEU A 135 -10.68 -14.47 11.34
CA LEU A 135 -9.69 -15.20 12.13
C LEU A 135 -10.43 -16.30 12.90
N ASN A 136 -10.15 -17.56 12.59
CA ASN A 136 -10.59 -18.64 13.44
C ASN A 136 -9.92 -18.45 14.81
N ARG A 137 -10.62 -17.78 15.73
CA ARG A 137 -10.25 -17.85 17.14
C ARG A 137 -10.36 -19.32 17.53
N ILE A 138 -9.22 -19.99 17.64
CA ILE A 138 -9.15 -21.22 18.39
C ILE A 138 -9.54 -20.80 19.79
N ASP A 139 -10.76 -21.22 20.21
CA ASP A 139 -11.24 -21.05 21.57
C ASP A 139 -10.19 -21.67 22.49
N SER A 140 -9.51 -20.81 23.24
CA SER A 140 -8.58 -21.18 24.30
C SER A 140 -9.28 -21.16 25.63
#